data_817d390966d65bce9d881ff4426bcfcf
#
_entry.id   817d390966d65bce9d881ff4426bcfcf
#
_cell.length_a   1.000
_cell.length_b   1.000
_cell.length_c   1.000
_cell.angle_alpha   90.00
_cell.angle_beta   90.00
_cell.angle_gamma   90.00
#
_symmetry.space_group_name_H-M   'P 1'
#
loop_
_entity.id
_entity.type
_entity.pdbx_description
1 polymer ?
#
loop_
_entity_poly.entity_id
_entity_poly.type
_entity_poly.pdbx_seq_one_letter_code
_entity_poly.pdbx_strand_id
1 'polypeptide(L)'
;LDAVLKKYEGLTGTELAISESQERMAIVIDEKDADFIKAECAKENLEVVQVAVVTDQNRLVMKHMGEDIVNISRDFLDAAGAKRYQDVKITLPDFEKTPFDKQSQTSFVETVKETLSKLSVASQKGLIERFDSSIGNGTVLSPFGGIKYHTETEGMAALIPVLGKETTTASVMTYGYNPLISKWSPYHGAMYAIVESVAKIVAMGGNYHTIRFSFQEYFEKLLDNPITWGKPTAALLGAY
;
A
#
# COMPACT_ATOMS: atom_id res chain seq x y z
N LEU A 1 -10.49 -22.61 -16.70
CA LEU A 1 -9.32 -21.79 -17.08
C LEU A 1 -9.21 -21.57 -18.59
N ASP A 2 -9.86 -22.42 -19.39
CA ASP A 2 -9.77 -22.34 -20.86
C ASP A 2 -10.31 -21.02 -21.45
N ALA A 3 -11.31 -20.43 -20.79
CA ALA A 3 -11.89 -19.15 -21.19
C ALA A 3 -11.08 -17.92 -20.74
N VAL A 4 -10.06 -18.08 -19.90
CA VAL A 4 -9.24 -16.96 -19.44
C VAL A 4 -8.45 -16.40 -20.60
N LEU A 5 -8.55 -15.09 -20.82
CA LEU A 5 -7.76 -14.39 -21.83
C LEU A 5 -6.27 -14.49 -21.49
N LYS A 6 -5.50 -14.99 -22.43
CA LYS A 6 -4.07 -15.23 -22.28
C LYS A 6 -3.29 -14.24 -23.14
N LYS A 7 -2.19 -13.75 -22.56
CA LYS A 7 -1.23 -12.92 -23.29
C LYS A 7 -0.21 -13.78 -24.07
N TYR A 8 0.03 -15.00 -23.57
CA TYR A 8 0.97 -15.96 -24.14
C TYR A 8 0.34 -17.34 -24.24
N GLU A 9 0.67 -18.07 -25.28
CA GLU A 9 0.29 -19.47 -25.46
C GLU A 9 1.29 -20.41 -24.77
N GLY A 10 0.87 -21.65 -24.51
CA GLY A 10 1.72 -22.72 -23.99
C GLY A 10 1.78 -22.82 -22.47
N LEU A 11 0.99 -22.04 -21.73
CA LEU A 11 0.87 -22.19 -20.28
C LEU A 11 0.09 -23.45 -19.93
N THR A 12 0.62 -24.19 -18.94
CA THR A 12 -0.10 -25.32 -18.34
C THR A 12 -1.26 -24.84 -17.46
N GLY A 13 -2.18 -25.73 -17.11
CA GLY A 13 -3.30 -25.36 -16.23
C GLY A 13 -2.84 -24.83 -14.87
N THR A 14 -1.78 -25.39 -14.30
CA THR A 14 -1.20 -24.92 -13.02
C THR A 14 -0.61 -23.51 -13.18
N GLU A 15 0.12 -23.26 -14.24
CA GLU A 15 0.70 -21.94 -14.52
C GLU A 15 -0.42 -20.91 -14.74
N LEU A 16 -1.49 -21.26 -15.43
CA LEU A 16 -2.65 -20.38 -15.59
C LEU A 16 -3.34 -20.08 -14.25
N ALA A 17 -3.46 -21.08 -13.38
CA ALA A 17 -4.11 -20.91 -12.07
C ALA A 17 -3.38 -19.96 -11.14
N ILE A 18 -2.03 -19.87 -11.25
CA ILE A 18 -1.18 -19.01 -10.42
C ILE A 18 -0.62 -17.79 -11.17
N SER A 19 -0.97 -17.64 -12.45
CA SER A 19 -0.50 -16.54 -13.27
C SER A 19 -1.05 -15.20 -12.80
N GLU A 20 -0.20 -14.22 -12.67
CA GLU A 20 -0.58 -12.84 -12.47
C GLU A 20 -0.85 -12.16 -13.82
N SER A 21 -2.00 -11.52 -13.94
CA SER A 21 -2.33 -10.65 -15.07
C SER A 21 -2.67 -9.28 -14.54
N GLN A 22 -1.87 -8.30 -14.89
CA GLN A 22 -2.04 -6.92 -14.43
C GLN A 22 -3.27 -6.27 -15.07
N GLU A 23 -3.84 -5.28 -14.34
CA GLU A 23 -4.94 -4.44 -14.81
C GLU A 23 -6.21 -5.20 -15.21
N ARG A 24 -6.45 -6.35 -14.59
CA ARG A 24 -7.68 -7.11 -14.76
C ARG A 24 -8.58 -6.98 -13.55
N MET A 25 -9.87 -6.97 -13.80
CA MET A 25 -10.91 -6.97 -12.79
C MET A 25 -11.79 -8.19 -12.94
N ALA A 26 -12.09 -8.86 -11.83
CA ALA A 26 -13.11 -9.89 -11.76
C ALA A 26 -14.35 -9.33 -11.07
N ILE A 27 -15.51 -9.48 -11.69
CA ILE A 27 -16.78 -9.05 -11.12
C ILE A 27 -17.72 -10.26 -11.00
N VAL A 28 -18.54 -10.27 -9.96
CA VAL A 28 -19.61 -11.25 -9.77
C VAL A 28 -20.93 -10.54 -9.99
N ILE A 29 -21.74 -11.07 -10.89
CA ILE A 29 -23.03 -10.50 -11.30
C ILE A 29 -24.07 -11.60 -11.45
N ASP A 30 -25.35 -11.24 -11.49
CA ASP A 30 -26.42 -12.13 -11.89
C ASP A 30 -26.27 -12.53 -13.36
N GLU A 31 -26.63 -13.76 -13.68
CA GLU A 31 -26.57 -14.28 -15.05
C GLU A 31 -27.38 -13.42 -16.04
N LYS A 32 -28.53 -12.90 -15.62
CA LYS A 32 -29.38 -12.01 -16.42
C LYS A 32 -28.69 -10.69 -16.84
N ASP A 33 -27.68 -10.24 -16.09
CA ASP A 33 -26.98 -8.98 -16.32
C ASP A 33 -25.69 -9.17 -17.16
N ALA A 34 -25.33 -10.43 -17.46
CA ALA A 34 -24.07 -10.75 -18.14
C ALA A 34 -23.96 -10.09 -19.53
N ASP A 35 -25.01 -10.15 -20.34
CA ASP A 35 -25.01 -9.58 -21.70
C ASP A 35 -25.00 -8.05 -21.65
N PHE A 36 -25.69 -7.45 -20.67
CA PHE A 36 -25.63 -6.01 -20.45
C PHE A 36 -24.20 -5.54 -20.14
N ILE A 37 -23.53 -6.20 -19.20
CA ILE A 37 -22.14 -5.85 -18.83
C ILE A 37 -21.19 -6.04 -20.01
N LYS A 38 -21.31 -7.12 -20.78
CA LYS A 38 -20.52 -7.32 -21.99
C LYS A 38 -20.72 -6.19 -23.01
N ALA A 39 -21.97 -5.76 -23.20
CA ALA A 39 -22.28 -4.68 -24.11
C ALA A 39 -21.72 -3.31 -23.64
N GLU A 40 -21.79 -3.02 -22.34
CA GLU A 40 -21.22 -1.78 -21.78
C GLU A 40 -19.68 -1.77 -21.90
N CYS A 41 -19.02 -2.88 -21.57
CA CYS A 41 -17.57 -2.99 -21.73
C CYS A 41 -17.12 -2.88 -23.19
N ALA A 42 -17.89 -3.43 -24.13
CA ALA A 42 -17.60 -3.30 -25.55
C ALA A 42 -17.64 -1.85 -26.05
N LYS A 43 -18.48 -0.99 -25.47
CA LYS A 43 -18.50 0.45 -25.78
C LYS A 43 -17.19 1.15 -25.39
N GLU A 44 -16.55 0.66 -24.33
CA GLU A 44 -15.25 1.16 -23.85
C GLU A 44 -14.05 0.40 -24.47
N ASN A 45 -14.31 -0.45 -25.48
CA ASN A 45 -13.30 -1.27 -26.13
C ASN A 45 -12.56 -2.23 -25.17
N LEU A 46 -13.29 -2.75 -24.15
CA LEU A 46 -12.76 -3.69 -23.17
C LEU A 46 -13.20 -5.11 -23.51
N GLU A 47 -12.26 -6.05 -23.39
CA GLU A 47 -12.55 -7.48 -23.52
C GLU A 47 -13.14 -8.03 -22.22
N VAL A 48 -14.23 -8.77 -22.33
CA VAL A 48 -14.92 -9.40 -21.20
C VAL A 48 -15.26 -10.84 -21.52
N VAL A 49 -14.88 -11.75 -20.63
CA VAL A 49 -15.19 -13.16 -20.74
C VAL A 49 -15.75 -13.70 -19.43
N GLN A 50 -16.70 -14.61 -19.54
CA GLN A 50 -17.19 -15.37 -18.38
C GLN A 50 -16.19 -16.50 -18.09
N VAL A 51 -15.57 -16.47 -16.94
CA VAL A 51 -14.53 -17.44 -16.53
C VAL A 51 -15.03 -18.46 -15.51
N ALA A 52 -16.12 -18.15 -14.80
CA ALA A 52 -16.63 -19.00 -13.72
C ALA A 52 -18.13 -18.81 -13.49
N VAL A 53 -18.67 -19.73 -12.72
CA VAL A 53 -20.05 -19.68 -12.18
C VAL A 53 -19.95 -19.94 -10.68
N VAL A 54 -20.66 -19.16 -9.89
CA VAL A 54 -20.80 -19.38 -8.45
C VAL A 54 -21.71 -20.57 -8.20
N THR A 55 -21.27 -21.50 -7.35
CA THR A 55 -22.02 -22.70 -6.98
C THR A 55 -22.22 -22.78 -5.48
N ASP A 56 -23.10 -23.66 -5.04
CA ASP A 56 -23.39 -23.96 -3.62
C ASP A 56 -22.51 -25.07 -3.04
N GLN A 57 -21.56 -25.60 -3.81
CA GLN A 57 -20.72 -26.74 -3.42
C GLN A 57 -19.66 -26.41 -2.37
N ASN A 58 -19.53 -25.16 -1.96
CA ASN A 58 -18.52 -24.67 -1.01
C ASN A 58 -17.09 -25.09 -1.37
N ARG A 59 -16.74 -25.04 -2.66
CA ARG A 59 -15.44 -25.42 -3.21
C ARG A 59 -14.97 -24.43 -4.27
N LEU A 60 -13.66 -24.24 -4.34
CA LEU A 60 -12.98 -23.65 -5.50
C LEU A 60 -12.56 -24.78 -6.44
N VAL A 61 -13.14 -24.82 -7.62
CA VAL A 61 -12.79 -25.79 -8.66
C VAL A 61 -12.31 -25.02 -9.89
N MET A 62 -11.10 -25.34 -10.35
CA MET A 62 -10.56 -24.80 -11.60
C MET A 62 -10.27 -25.94 -12.55
N LYS A 63 -10.81 -25.85 -13.76
CA LYS A 63 -10.65 -26.87 -14.80
C LYS A 63 -9.80 -26.33 -15.95
N HIS A 64 -9.00 -27.20 -16.53
CA HIS A 64 -8.26 -26.94 -17.75
C HIS A 64 -8.26 -28.20 -18.63
N MET A 65 -8.67 -28.03 -19.90
CA MET A 65 -8.80 -29.13 -20.86
C MET A 65 -9.61 -30.34 -20.33
N GLY A 66 -10.62 -30.05 -19.50
CA GLY A 66 -11.51 -31.07 -18.92
C GLY A 66 -11.02 -31.71 -17.61
N GLU A 67 -9.82 -31.40 -17.17
CA GLU A 67 -9.24 -31.92 -15.92
C GLU A 67 -9.33 -30.91 -14.78
N ASP A 68 -9.53 -31.38 -13.55
CA ASP A 68 -9.49 -30.55 -12.36
C ASP A 68 -8.03 -30.23 -12.00
N ILE A 69 -7.64 -28.97 -12.17
CA ILE A 69 -6.32 -28.46 -11.79
C ILE A 69 -6.33 -28.03 -10.32
N VAL A 70 -7.43 -27.46 -9.85
CA VAL A 70 -7.65 -27.10 -8.45
C VAL A 70 -9.02 -27.60 -8.03
N ASN A 71 -9.09 -28.24 -6.87
CA ASN A 71 -10.35 -28.68 -6.27
C ASN A 71 -10.21 -28.65 -4.73
N ILE A 72 -10.42 -27.46 -4.14
CA ILE A 72 -10.15 -27.15 -2.73
C ILE A 72 -11.44 -26.70 -2.04
N SER A 73 -11.68 -27.18 -0.81
CA SER A 73 -12.82 -26.70 -0.02
C SER A 73 -12.63 -25.23 0.42
N ARG A 74 -13.74 -24.53 0.53
CA ARG A 74 -13.74 -23.17 1.09
C ARG A 74 -13.25 -23.15 2.53
N ASP A 75 -13.61 -24.16 3.33
CA ASP A 75 -13.16 -24.25 4.72
C ASP A 75 -11.63 -24.29 4.82
N PHE A 76 -10.95 -24.98 3.88
CA PHE A 76 -9.49 -24.97 3.82
C PHE A 76 -8.94 -23.59 3.43
N LEU A 77 -9.53 -22.94 2.44
CA LEU A 77 -9.12 -21.59 2.02
C LEU A 77 -9.35 -20.56 3.12
N ASP A 78 -10.50 -20.62 3.79
CA ASP A 78 -10.88 -19.66 4.83
C ASP A 78 -10.07 -19.88 6.14
N ALA A 79 -9.56 -21.11 6.35
CA ALA A 79 -8.70 -21.41 7.49
C ALA A 79 -7.27 -20.86 7.35
N ALA A 80 -6.90 -20.29 6.19
CA ALA A 80 -5.56 -19.78 5.89
C ALA A 80 -4.42 -20.79 6.21
N GLY A 81 -4.73 -22.11 6.18
CA GLY A 81 -3.82 -23.18 6.52
C GLY A 81 -3.77 -23.49 8.02
N ALA A 82 -2.70 -24.17 8.47
CA ALA A 82 -2.50 -24.53 9.87
C ALA A 82 -2.22 -23.29 10.72
N LYS A 83 -2.85 -23.22 11.90
CA LYS A 83 -2.52 -22.19 12.89
C LYS A 83 -1.05 -22.30 13.28
N ARG A 84 -0.35 -21.19 13.21
CA ARG A 84 1.05 -21.08 13.64
C ARG A 84 1.12 -20.21 14.87
N TYR A 85 1.98 -20.57 15.78
CA TYR A 85 2.25 -19.85 17.02
C TYR A 85 3.72 -19.47 17.00
N GLN A 86 4.02 -18.26 17.46
CA GLN A 86 5.38 -17.76 17.57
C GLN A 86 5.52 -17.03 18.90
N ASP A 87 6.55 -17.39 19.65
CA ASP A 87 6.96 -16.62 20.82
C ASP A 87 7.57 -15.29 20.37
N VAL A 88 7.25 -14.24 21.10
CA VAL A 88 7.69 -12.89 20.80
C VAL A 88 8.43 -12.30 21.99
N LYS A 89 9.62 -11.75 21.76
CA LYS A 89 10.39 -11.04 22.76
C LYS A 89 10.72 -9.63 22.29
N ILE A 90 10.02 -8.64 22.85
CA ILE A 90 10.31 -7.24 22.61
C ILE A 90 11.54 -6.82 23.40
N THR A 91 12.51 -6.22 22.73
CA THR A 91 13.71 -5.67 23.35
C THR A 91 13.57 -4.16 23.48
N LEU A 92 13.95 -3.62 24.62
CA LEU A 92 14.02 -2.18 24.82
C LEU A 92 15.13 -1.57 23.95
N PRO A 93 14.92 -0.36 23.42
CA PRO A 93 15.98 0.33 22.70
C PRO A 93 17.12 0.74 23.65
N ASP A 94 18.31 0.92 23.10
CA ASP A 94 19.42 1.50 23.82
C ASP A 94 19.22 3.03 23.93
N PHE A 95 18.81 3.50 25.10
CA PHE A 95 18.52 4.92 25.34
C PHE A 95 19.73 5.81 25.27
N GLU A 96 20.95 5.28 25.41
CA GLU A 96 22.19 6.04 25.25
C GLU A 96 22.48 6.35 23.76
N LYS A 97 21.86 5.58 22.84
CA LYS A 97 21.99 5.75 21.39
C LYS A 97 20.75 6.38 20.74
N THR A 98 19.97 7.11 21.52
CA THR A 98 18.78 7.79 20.99
C THR A 98 19.15 8.75 19.85
N PRO A 99 18.33 8.83 18.78
CA PRO A 99 18.56 9.81 17.71
C PRO A 99 18.25 11.25 18.14
N PHE A 100 17.59 11.46 19.30
CA PHE A 100 17.12 12.76 19.74
C PHE A 100 18.21 13.60 20.44
N ASP A 101 19.19 12.98 21.07
CA ASP A 101 20.18 13.67 21.91
C ASP A 101 21.55 13.86 21.26
N LYS A 102 21.63 13.82 19.95
CA LYS A 102 22.89 14.05 19.24
C LYS A 102 23.25 15.51 19.24
N GLN A 103 24.04 15.91 20.25
CA GLN A 103 24.73 17.18 20.19
C GLN A 103 25.88 17.11 19.17
N SER A 104 25.87 18.03 18.20
CA SER A 104 26.98 18.15 17.26
C SER A 104 28.20 18.69 18.02
N GLN A 105 29.34 18.01 17.87
CA GLN A 105 30.64 18.49 18.40
C GLN A 105 31.35 19.42 17.42
N THR A 106 30.75 19.67 16.25
CA THR A 106 31.31 20.54 15.20
C THR A 106 30.71 21.95 15.28
N SER A 107 31.33 22.90 14.60
CA SER A 107 30.80 24.26 14.50
C SER A 107 29.43 24.26 13.79
N PHE A 108 28.61 25.27 14.00
CA PHE A 108 27.31 25.44 13.36
C PHE A 108 27.41 25.33 11.83
N VAL A 109 28.41 25.98 11.23
CA VAL A 109 28.61 25.97 9.77
C VAL A 109 28.94 24.56 9.26
N GLU A 110 29.77 23.83 9.96
CA GLU A 110 30.12 22.44 9.61
C GLU A 110 28.93 21.52 9.78
N THR A 111 28.16 21.64 10.85
CA THR A 111 26.92 20.87 11.07
C THR A 111 25.91 21.10 9.95
N VAL A 112 25.73 22.35 9.51
CA VAL A 112 24.84 22.68 8.38
C VAL A 112 25.34 22.02 7.10
N LYS A 113 26.64 22.15 6.79
CA LYS A 113 27.23 21.53 5.59
C LYS A 113 27.06 20.00 5.59
N GLU A 114 27.38 19.34 6.70
CA GLU A 114 27.22 17.90 6.86
C GLU A 114 25.76 17.46 6.72
N THR A 115 24.83 18.24 7.30
CA THR A 115 23.40 17.92 7.19
C THR A 115 22.90 18.05 5.76
N LEU A 116 23.23 19.14 5.08
CA LEU A 116 22.84 19.38 3.69
C LEU A 116 23.52 18.42 2.69
N SER A 117 24.61 17.80 3.08
CA SER A 117 25.31 16.80 2.26
C SER A 117 24.69 15.40 2.34
N LYS A 118 23.76 15.16 3.26
CA LYS A 118 23.12 13.84 3.40
C LYS A 118 22.12 13.60 2.28
N LEU A 119 22.14 12.40 1.71
CA LEU A 119 21.18 12.00 0.69
C LEU A 119 19.71 12.07 1.20
N SER A 120 19.50 11.85 2.50
CA SER A 120 18.17 11.97 3.12
C SER A 120 17.63 13.40 3.18
N VAL A 121 18.45 14.39 2.91
CA VAL A 121 18.10 15.83 2.88
C VAL A 121 18.05 16.37 1.44
N ALA A 122 18.49 15.57 0.47
CA ALA A 122 18.44 15.94 -0.93
C ALA A 122 16.99 16.08 -1.42
N SER A 123 16.76 17.01 -2.35
CA SER A 123 15.44 17.21 -2.97
C SER A 123 14.96 15.94 -3.69
N GLN A 124 13.72 15.53 -3.47
CA GLN A 124 13.07 14.42 -4.16
C GLN A 124 12.46 14.81 -5.51
N LYS A 125 12.59 16.06 -5.93
CA LYS A 125 11.92 16.62 -7.09
C LYS A 125 12.17 15.81 -8.37
N GLY A 126 13.40 15.42 -8.64
CA GLY A 126 13.74 14.66 -9.83
C GLY A 126 13.09 13.28 -9.92
N LEU A 127 12.79 12.64 -8.78
CA LEU A 127 12.04 11.39 -8.73
C LEU A 127 10.53 11.64 -8.90
N ILE A 128 10.00 12.64 -8.20
CA ILE A 128 8.57 12.97 -8.23
C ILE A 128 8.14 13.40 -9.63
N GLU A 129 8.94 14.19 -10.33
CA GLU A 129 8.65 14.65 -11.70
C GLU A 129 8.70 13.53 -12.76
N ARG A 130 9.29 12.38 -12.44
CA ARG A 130 9.31 11.21 -13.34
C ARG A 130 8.05 10.38 -13.30
N PHE A 131 7.29 10.49 -12.23
CA PHE A 131 6.08 9.71 -11.99
C PHE A 131 4.87 10.64 -12.00
N ASP A 132 3.68 10.06 -11.97
CA ASP A 132 2.42 10.79 -11.98
C ASP A 132 2.30 11.71 -10.77
N SER A 133 2.74 12.95 -10.93
CA SER A 133 2.73 13.96 -9.87
C SER A 133 1.38 14.67 -9.72
N SER A 134 0.53 14.52 -10.72
CA SER A 134 -0.86 15.02 -10.69
C SER A 134 -1.75 14.09 -11.50
N ILE A 135 -2.97 13.85 -11.00
CA ILE A 135 -3.93 12.96 -11.66
C ILE A 135 -5.14 13.77 -12.10
N GLY A 136 -5.25 13.98 -13.41
CA GLY A 136 -6.38 14.67 -14.03
C GLY A 136 -6.62 16.07 -13.46
N ASN A 137 -7.85 16.53 -13.58
CA ASN A 137 -8.28 17.87 -13.12
C ASN A 137 -8.64 17.92 -11.62
N GLY A 138 -8.53 16.81 -10.91
CA GLY A 138 -8.91 16.69 -9.50
C GLY A 138 -7.87 17.17 -8.51
N THR A 139 -6.63 17.44 -8.93
CA THR A 139 -5.53 17.79 -8.01
C THR A 139 -5.78 19.17 -7.37
N VAL A 140 -5.89 19.18 -6.03
CA VAL A 140 -6.00 20.40 -5.22
C VAL A 140 -4.63 20.82 -4.70
N LEU A 141 -3.84 19.85 -4.19
CA LEU A 141 -2.47 20.08 -3.76
C LEU A 141 -1.53 19.28 -4.65
N SER A 142 -0.65 19.98 -5.34
CA SER A 142 0.45 19.38 -6.09
C SER A 142 1.57 18.95 -5.14
N PRO A 143 2.44 17.99 -5.55
CA PRO A 143 3.59 17.56 -4.74
C PRO A 143 4.54 18.69 -4.35
N PHE A 144 4.61 19.72 -5.16
CA PHE A 144 5.37 20.95 -4.89
C PHE A 144 4.47 22.18 -4.99
N GLY A 145 4.63 23.05 -4.02
CA GLY A 145 3.92 24.34 -3.92
C GLY A 145 4.88 25.52 -3.85
N GLY A 146 4.33 26.67 -3.47
CA GLY A 146 5.03 27.94 -3.42
C GLY A 146 5.15 28.61 -4.80
N ILE A 147 5.59 29.88 -4.82
CA ILE A 147 5.67 30.71 -6.04
C ILE A 147 6.57 30.09 -7.12
N LYS A 148 7.59 29.36 -6.70
CA LYS A 148 8.58 28.72 -7.60
C LYS A 148 8.41 27.21 -7.74
N TYR A 149 7.38 26.63 -7.14
CA TYR A 149 7.13 25.18 -7.11
C TYR A 149 8.36 24.38 -6.63
N HIS A 150 8.96 24.82 -5.52
CA HIS A 150 10.12 24.16 -4.90
C HIS A 150 9.84 23.64 -3.50
N THR A 151 8.70 23.98 -2.91
CA THR A 151 8.34 23.58 -1.55
C THR A 151 7.53 22.30 -1.61
N GLU A 152 8.05 21.24 -1.01
CA GLU A 152 7.34 19.97 -0.89
C GLU A 152 6.10 20.16 0.00
N THR A 153 4.95 19.64 -0.45
CA THR A 153 3.69 19.71 0.30
C THR A 153 3.52 18.54 1.26
N GLU A 154 4.31 17.48 1.10
CA GLU A 154 4.35 16.27 1.92
C GLU A 154 3.00 15.55 2.09
N GLY A 155 2.12 15.71 1.14
CA GLY A 155 0.83 15.07 1.11
C GLY A 155 0.10 15.40 -0.17
N MET A 156 -1.10 14.84 -0.31
CA MET A 156 -1.94 14.98 -1.48
C MET A 156 -3.35 15.39 -1.07
N ALA A 157 -3.95 16.27 -1.84
CA ALA A 157 -5.39 16.50 -1.83
C ALA A 157 -5.92 16.49 -3.26
N ALA A 158 -6.98 15.72 -3.49
CA ALA A 158 -7.61 15.60 -4.79
C ALA A 158 -9.13 15.53 -4.66
N LEU A 159 -9.84 16.21 -5.56
CA LEU A 159 -11.29 16.12 -5.65
C LEU A 159 -11.73 14.70 -5.99
N ILE A 160 -12.83 14.28 -5.40
CA ILE A 160 -13.45 12.99 -5.76
C ILE A 160 -13.99 13.09 -7.19
N PRO A 161 -13.62 12.18 -8.11
CA PRO A 161 -14.15 12.22 -9.46
C PRO A 161 -15.65 11.90 -9.47
N VAL A 162 -16.43 12.74 -10.12
CA VAL A 162 -17.88 12.54 -10.34
C VAL A 162 -18.21 12.76 -11.80
N LEU A 163 -18.93 11.81 -12.40
CA LEU A 163 -19.27 11.89 -13.82
C LEU A 163 -20.34 12.95 -14.08
N GLY A 164 -20.04 13.89 -14.99
CA GLY A 164 -20.97 14.89 -15.45
C GLY A 164 -21.43 15.92 -14.39
N LYS A 165 -20.71 16.02 -13.27
CA LYS A 165 -20.99 16.96 -12.17
C LYS A 165 -19.71 17.51 -11.59
N GLU A 166 -19.82 18.57 -10.81
CA GLU A 166 -18.74 19.13 -10.01
C GLU A 166 -18.92 18.77 -8.53
N THR A 167 -17.83 18.67 -7.80
CA THR A 167 -17.82 18.46 -6.35
C THR A 167 -16.73 19.28 -5.70
N THR A 168 -16.96 19.69 -4.46
CA THR A 168 -15.93 20.27 -3.58
C THR A 168 -15.40 19.28 -2.57
N THR A 169 -15.90 18.02 -2.59
CA THR A 169 -15.42 16.97 -1.72
C THR A 169 -14.07 16.47 -2.22
N ALA A 170 -13.09 16.45 -1.34
CA ALA A 170 -11.74 16.00 -1.65
C ALA A 170 -11.30 14.87 -0.71
N SER A 171 -10.45 14.00 -1.22
CA SER A 171 -9.65 13.09 -0.41
C SER A 171 -8.32 13.75 -0.07
N VAL A 172 -7.83 13.50 1.16
CA VAL A 172 -6.52 13.98 1.62
C VAL A 172 -5.73 12.77 2.10
N MET A 173 -4.49 12.63 1.66
CA MET A 173 -3.58 11.58 2.10
C MET A 173 -2.22 12.16 2.46
N THR A 174 -1.65 11.63 3.53
CA THR A 174 -0.30 11.96 3.99
C THR A 174 0.42 10.69 4.41
N TYR A 175 1.68 10.81 4.69
CA TYR A 175 2.49 9.73 5.22
C TYR A 175 3.34 10.21 6.39
N GLY A 176 3.79 9.28 7.23
CA GLY A 176 4.76 9.52 8.28
C GLY A 176 5.73 8.35 8.36
N TYR A 177 7.02 8.64 8.38
CA TYR A 177 8.06 7.65 8.58
C TYR A 177 9.42 8.30 8.82
N ASN A 178 10.08 7.92 9.92
CA ASN A 178 11.46 8.32 10.19
C ASN A 178 12.35 7.08 10.33
N PRO A 179 13.23 6.79 9.36
CA PRO A 179 14.06 5.59 9.36
C PRO A 179 15.07 5.55 10.54
N LEU A 180 15.52 6.68 11.04
CA LEU A 180 16.47 6.72 12.15
C LEU A 180 15.79 6.34 13.46
N ILE A 181 14.59 6.86 13.70
CA ILE A 181 13.79 6.51 14.88
C ILE A 181 13.37 5.05 14.80
N SER A 182 12.85 4.61 13.64
CA SER A 182 12.40 3.23 13.43
C SER A 182 13.52 2.19 13.58
N LYS A 183 14.74 2.53 13.13
CA LYS A 183 15.91 1.66 13.29
C LYS A 183 16.36 1.56 14.73
N TRP A 184 16.30 2.66 15.49
CA TRP A 184 16.62 2.69 16.90
C TRP A 184 15.58 1.96 17.74
N SER A 185 14.30 2.21 17.48
CA SER A 185 13.16 1.64 18.20
C SER A 185 11.94 1.52 17.29
N PRO A 186 11.55 0.32 16.86
CA PRO A 186 10.33 0.12 16.07
C PRO A 186 9.08 0.68 16.76
N TYR A 187 8.97 0.56 18.10
CA TYR A 187 7.88 1.12 18.89
C TYR A 187 7.77 2.65 18.70
N HIS A 188 8.86 3.39 18.97
CA HIS A 188 8.86 4.83 18.82
C HIS A 188 8.76 5.24 17.35
N GLY A 189 9.36 4.48 16.44
CA GLY A 189 9.25 4.72 15.00
C GLY A 189 7.80 4.73 14.50
N ALA A 190 7.02 3.75 14.91
CA ALA A 190 5.61 3.67 14.55
C ALA A 190 4.77 4.77 15.21
N MET A 191 4.99 5.02 16.49
CA MET A 191 4.32 6.11 17.22
C MET A 191 4.55 7.48 16.55
N TYR A 192 5.82 7.82 16.25
CA TYR A 192 6.14 9.08 15.59
C TYR A 192 5.62 9.15 14.15
N ALA A 193 5.60 8.03 13.42
CA ALA A 193 5.04 7.97 12.07
C ALA A 193 3.54 8.32 12.06
N ILE A 194 2.77 7.83 13.03
CA ILE A 194 1.36 8.17 13.18
C ILE A 194 1.20 9.66 13.52
N VAL A 195 1.92 10.15 14.52
CA VAL A 195 1.83 11.57 14.91
C VAL A 195 2.19 12.49 13.75
N GLU A 196 3.25 12.17 13.00
CA GLU A 196 3.65 12.92 11.81
C GLU A 196 2.55 12.95 10.74
N SER A 197 2.00 11.78 10.38
CA SER A 197 0.96 11.71 9.35
C SER A 197 -0.31 12.43 9.76
N VAL A 198 -0.72 12.31 11.03
CA VAL A 198 -1.88 13.04 11.57
C VAL A 198 -1.66 14.55 11.57
N ALA A 199 -0.48 15.01 12.01
CA ALA A 199 -0.13 16.42 12.02
C ALA A 199 -0.20 17.03 10.60
N LYS A 200 0.28 16.31 9.59
CA LYS A 200 0.21 16.72 8.18
C LYS A 200 -1.24 16.79 7.69
N ILE A 201 -2.11 15.83 8.03
CA ILE A 201 -3.56 15.90 7.69
C ILE A 201 -4.20 17.14 8.30
N VAL A 202 -3.92 17.43 9.57
CA VAL A 202 -4.46 18.61 10.27
C VAL A 202 -3.95 19.89 9.62
N ALA A 203 -2.67 19.96 9.26
CA ALA A 203 -2.08 21.09 8.56
C ALA A 203 -2.72 21.36 7.19
N MET A 204 -3.22 20.32 6.52
CA MET A 204 -3.97 20.41 5.27
C MET A 204 -5.46 20.69 5.47
N GLY A 205 -5.94 20.88 6.71
CA GLY A 205 -7.34 21.16 7.03
C GLY A 205 -8.22 19.92 7.21
N GLY A 206 -7.63 18.71 7.27
CA GLY A 206 -8.35 17.47 7.50
C GLY A 206 -8.78 17.30 8.96
N ASN A 207 -9.86 16.55 9.15
CA ASN A 207 -10.37 16.22 10.48
C ASN A 207 -9.71 14.92 10.98
N TYR A 208 -8.86 15.03 12.01
CA TYR A 208 -8.14 13.89 12.56
C TYR A 208 -9.05 12.81 13.16
N HIS A 209 -10.27 13.12 13.59
CA HIS A 209 -11.21 12.13 14.11
C HIS A 209 -11.73 11.14 13.06
N THR A 210 -11.62 11.47 11.78
CA THR A 210 -12.13 10.64 10.67
C THR A 210 -11.04 9.96 9.87
N ILE A 211 -9.79 10.11 10.28
CA ILE A 211 -8.64 9.49 9.61
C ILE A 211 -8.76 7.97 9.62
N ARG A 212 -8.32 7.36 8.52
CA ARG A 212 -8.07 5.92 8.42
C ARG A 212 -6.61 5.73 8.07
N PHE A 213 -5.99 4.73 8.69
CA PHE A 213 -4.60 4.39 8.45
C PHE A 213 -4.48 3.17 7.56
N SER A 214 -3.52 3.21 6.66
CA SER A 214 -2.95 2.05 6.01
C SER A 214 -1.52 1.91 6.47
N PHE A 215 -1.17 0.76 7.04
CA PHE A 215 0.19 0.48 7.49
C PHE A 215 0.89 -0.38 6.46
N GLN A 216 2.13 -0.02 6.15
CA GLN A 216 3.03 -0.84 5.39
C GLN A 216 4.28 -1.08 6.21
N GLU A 217 4.56 -2.34 6.50
CA GLU A 217 5.69 -2.75 7.32
C GLU A 217 6.68 -3.56 6.50
N TYR A 218 7.95 -3.30 6.72
CA TYR A 218 9.04 -4.08 6.14
C TYR A 218 10.10 -4.35 7.21
N PHE A 219 10.34 -5.63 7.46
CA PHE A 219 11.35 -6.12 8.39
C PHE A 219 12.24 -7.15 7.70
N GLU A 220 13.39 -7.45 8.30
CA GLU A 220 14.22 -8.56 7.90
C GLU A 220 13.48 -9.89 8.02
N LYS A 221 14.02 -10.98 7.43
CA LYS A 221 13.46 -12.32 7.60
C LYS A 221 13.37 -12.68 9.08
N LEU A 222 12.15 -12.89 9.56
CA LEU A 222 11.88 -13.09 10.98
C LEU A 222 12.33 -14.46 11.47
N LEU A 223 12.28 -15.49 10.59
CA LEU A 223 12.63 -16.88 10.88
C LEU A 223 11.92 -17.40 12.16
N ASP A 224 12.48 -18.41 12.83
CA ASP A 224 12.00 -18.90 14.14
C ASP A 224 12.82 -18.23 15.27
N ASN A 225 12.69 -16.91 15.37
CA ASN A 225 13.44 -16.11 16.34
C ASN A 225 12.52 -15.11 17.06
N PRO A 226 12.24 -15.31 18.35
CA PRO A 226 11.38 -14.43 19.13
C PRO A 226 11.79 -12.95 19.15
N ILE A 227 13.09 -12.65 19.05
CA ILE A 227 13.60 -11.27 19.09
C ILE A 227 13.28 -10.56 17.77
N THR A 228 13.47 -11.21 16.62
CA THR A 228 13.13 -10.62 15.32
C THR A 228 11.63 -10.42 15.18
N TRP A 229 10.80 -11.34 15.66
CA TRP A 229 9.35 -11.17 15.77
C TRP A 229 8.93 -10.08 16.75
N GLY A 230 9.79 -9.76 17.72
CA GLY A 230 9.61 -8.65 18.64
C GLY A 230 9.56 -7.28 17.96
N LYS A 231 10.22 -7.11 16.81
CA LYS A 231 10.27 -5.83 16.10
C LYS A 231 8.93 -5.41 15.50
N PRO A 232 8.28 -6.21 14.63
CA PRO A 232 6.94 -5.87 14.13
C PRO A 232 5.91 -5.76 15.26
N THR A 233 6.00 -6.62 16.28
CA THR A 233 5.11 -6.53 17.44
C THR A 233 5.29 -5.21 18.20
N ALA A 234 6.53 -4.75 18.38
CA ALA A 234 6.81 -3.46 19.01
C ALA A 234 6.29 -2.29 18.16
N ALA A 235 6.40 -2.37 16.83
CA ALA A 235 5.84 -1.37 15.93
C ALA A 235 4.31 -1.29 16.04
N LEU A 236 3.63 -2.44 16.04
CA LEU A 236 2.16 -2.49 16.23
C LEU A 236 1.73 -1.90 17.58
N LEU A 237 2.46 -2.20 18.66
CA LEU A 237 2.18 -1.62 19.98
C LEU A 237 2.42 -0.11 20.01
N GLY A 238 3.43 0.38 19.30
CA GLY A 238 3.70 1.81 19.18
C GLY A 238 2.64 2.54 18.34
N ALA A 239 2.07 1.84 17.38
CA ALA A 239 0.99 2.37 16.56
C ALA A 239 -0.36 2.43 17.30
N TYR A 240 -0.61 1.48 18.19
CA TYR A 240 -1.79 1.42 19.03
C TYR A 240 -1.79 2.47 20.13
#